data_f619443fe4077b60b7338102ebff33fd
#
_entry.id   f619443fe4077b60b7338102ebff33fd
#
_cell.length_a   1.000
_cell.length_b   1.000
_cell.length_c   1.000
_cell.angle_alpha   90.00
_cell.angle_beta   90.00
_cell.angle_gamma   90.00
#
_symmetry.space_group_name_H-M   'P 1'
#
loop_
_entity.id
_entity.type
_entity.pdbx_description
1 polymer ?
#
loop_
_entity_poly.entity_id
_entity_poly.type
_entity_poly.pdbx_seq_one_letter_code
_entity_poly.pdbx_strand_id
1 'polypeptide(L)'
;ALMGYASVYLLEKGFTNTQIGLLTAVGCIVSAVLQPALASYADRPESPSVRTMLLGANLIQLVLVISLAATAESSSMVVRTLLYGASITMLMLMIPFVNSLGMETIRQGEELDYGIGRGMGSVAYAIASWLLGRLTASFGADMIPIWAIALNILFLICVFHFPFKKDRKKAEAEKE
;
A
#
# COMPACT_ATOMS: atom_id res chain seq x y z
N ALA A 1 4.96 -1.83 7.04
CA ALA A 1 6.38 -1.54 7.23
C ALA A 1 6.64 -0.02 7.14
N LEU A 2 6.46 0.61 5.98
CA LEU A 2 6.83 2.03 5.77
C LEU A 2 6.18 2.97 6.81
N MET A 3 4.87 2.87 7.04
CA MET A 3 4.17 3.71 8.00
C MET A 3 4.55 3.41 9.45
N GLY A 4 4.69 2.14 9.82
CA GLY A 4 5.05 1.75 11.19
C GLY A 4 6.48 2.13 11.60
N TYR A 5 7.38 2.33 10.63
CA TYR A 5 8.77 2.72 10.85
C TYR A 5 9.09 4.12 10.31
N ALA A 6 8.06 4.94 10.07
CA ALA A 6 8.19 6.30 9.58
C ALA A 6 9.13 7.14 10.44
N SER A 7 8.92 7.10 11.76
CA SER A 7 9.74 7.86 12.71
C SER A 7 11.20 7.40 12.69
N VAL A 8 11.46 6.10 12.66
CA VAL A 8 12.83 5.58 12.63
C VAL A 8 13.57 6.06 11.38
N TYR A 9 12.95 5.90 10.20
CA TYR A 9 13.57 6.29 8.94
C TYR A 9 13.77 7.81 8.82
N LEU A 10 12.72 8.58 9.09
CA LEU A 10 12.76 10.03 8.87
C LEU A 10 13.60 10.77 9.92
N LEU A 11 13.62 10.30 11.19
CA LEU A 11 14.50 10.86 12.21
C LEU A 11 15.97 10.69 11.83
N GLU A 12 16.37 9.50 11.34
CA GLU A 12 17.74 9.27 10.87
C GLU A 12 18.11 10.15 9.67
N LYS A 13 17.12 10.51 8.84
CA LYS A 13 17.30 11.45 7.73
C LYS A 13 17.17 12.94 8.12
N GLY A 14 17.16 13.26 9.42
CA GLY A 14 17.21 14.62 9.95
C GLY A 14 15.86 15.34 10.08
N PHE A 15 14.73 14.62 9.97
CA PHE A 15 13.41 15.21 10.20
C PHE A 15 13.12 15.34 11.69
N THR A 16 12.38 16.36 12.08
CA THR A 16 11.84 16.50 13.44
C THR A 16 10.56 15.70 13.62
N ASN A 17 10.22 15.34 14.86
CA ASN A 17 8.96 14.65 15.17
C ASN A 17 7.72 15.41 14.65
N THR A 18 7.73 16.75 14.72
CA THR A 18 6.65 17.59 14.21
C THR A 18 6.51 17.47 12.68
N GLN A 19 7.63 17.49 11.96
CA GLN A 19 7.63 17.31 10.50
C GLN A 19 7.12 15.93 10.09
N ILE A 20 7.50 14.88 10.82
CA ILE A 20 7.04 13.52 10.58
C ILE A 20 5.53 13.40 10.81
N GLY A 21 5.05 13.97 11.94
CA GLY A 21 3.62 13.99 12.24
C GLY A 21 2.80 14.75 11.20
N LEU A 22 3.28 15.92 10.79
CA LEU A 22 2.62 16.73 9.75
C LEU A 22 2.61 16.03 8.40
N LEU A 23 3.73 15.45 7.98
CA LEU A 23 3.84 14.70 6.73
C LEU A 23 2.87 13.51 6.69
N THR A 24 2.81 12.75 7.77
CA THR A 24 1.89 11.61 7.90
C THR A 24 0.43 12.07 7.89
N ALA A 25 0.11 13.13 8.64
CA ALA A 25 -1.24 13.69 8.69
C ALA A 25 -1.71 14.20 7.32
N VAL A 26 -0.87 14.95 6.60
CA VAL A 26 -1.17 15.41 5.24
C VAL A 26 -1.41 14.24 4.30
N GLY A 27 -0.56 13.21 4.32
CA GLY A 27 -0.75 12.01 3.52
C GLY A 27 -2.08 11.30 3.80
N CYS A 28 -2.46 11.17 5.07
CA CYS A 28 -3.75 10.59 5.47
C CYS A 28 -4.94 11.47 5.03
N ILE A 29 -4.86 12.79 5.18
CA ILE A 29 -5.93 13.71 4.75
C ILE A 29 -6.11 13.64 3.23
N VAL A 30 -5.03 13.72 2.46
CA VAL A 30 -5.06 13.62 0.99
C VAL A 30 -5.69 12.30 0.57
N SER A 31 -5.30 11.18 1.19
CA SER A 31 -5.90 9.88 0.88
C SER A 31 -7.39 9.85 1.23
N ALA A 32 -7.81 10.40 2.37
CA ALA A 32 -9.21 10.44 2.79
C ALA A 32 -10.09 11.23 1.81
N VAL A 33 -9.57 12.33 1.25
CA VAL A 33 -10.26 13.13 0.22
C VAL A 33 -10.34 12.38 -1.11
N LEU A 34 -9.30 11.65 -1.48
CA LEU A 34 -9.25 10.92 -2.75
C LEU A 34 -10.04 9.59 -2.74
N GLN A 35 -10.19 8.95 -1.58
CA GLN A 35 -10.88 7.66 -1.45
C GLN A 35 -12.30 7.66 -2.03
N PRO A 36 -13.20 8.62 -1.73
CA PRO A 36 -14.55 8.63 -2.31
C PRO A 36 -14.55 8.77 -3.84
N ALA A 37 -13.64 9.59 -4.38
CA ALA A 37 -13.52 9.76 -5.83
C ALA A 37 -13.06 8.48 -6.53
N LEU A 38 -12.08 7.78 -5.93
CA LEU A 38 -11.59 6.50 -6.44
C LEU A 38 -12.63 5.39 -6.29
N ALA A 39 -13.38 5.36 -5.20
CA ALA A 39 -14.47 4.41 -5.00
C ALA A 39 -15.58 4.62 -6.06
N SER A 40 -16.01 5.87 -6.25
CA SER A 40 -16.99 6.24 -7.30
C SER A 40 -16.49 5.88 -8.71
N TYR A 41 -15.21 6.03 -9.00
CA TYR A 41 -14.63 5.60 -10.26
C TYR A 41 -14.64 4.06 -10.39
N ALA A 42 -14.28 3.33 -9.33
CA ALA A 42 -14.27 1.87 -9.33
C ALA A 42 -15.66 1.25 -9.54
N ASP A 43 -16.72 1.95 -9.10
CA ASP A 43 -18.11 1.49 -9.24
C ASP A 43 -18.68 1.66 -10.67
N ARG A 44 -17.98 2.38 -11.56
CA ARG A 44 -18.45 2.56 -12.95
C ARG A 44 -18.34 1.25 -13.74
N PRO A 45 -19.30 0.94 -14.62
CA PRO A 45 -19.26 -0.27 -15.47
C PRO A 45 -18.00 -0.33 -16.35
N GLU A 46 -17.56 0.83 -16.86
CA GLU A 46 -16.39 0.95 -17.74
C GLU A 46 -15.03 0.90 -17.01
N SER A 47 -15.03 0.96 -15.66
CA SER A 47 -13.78 0.99 -14.90
C SER A 47 -13.05 -0.37 -14.97
N PRO A 48 -11.72 -0.42 -14.85
CA PRO A 48 -10.98 -1.68 -14.72
C PRO A 48 -11.46 -2.48 -13.50
N SER A 49 -11.21 -3.78 -13.46
CA SER A 49 -11.53 -4.58 -12.27
C SER A 49 -10.76 -4.09 -11.05
N VAL A 50 -11.33 -4.27 -9.86
CA VAL A 50 -10.69 -3.89 -8.57
C VAL A 50 -9.29 -4.48 -8.47
N ARG A 51 -9.11 -5.72 -8.95
CA ARG A 51 -7.78 -6.37 -9.03
C ARG A 51 -6.80 -5.58 -9.91
N THR A 52 -7.23 -5.14 -11.10
CA THR A 52 -6.37 -4.37 -12.01
C THR A 52 -6.03 -3.01 -11.42
N MET A 53 -6.98 -2.35 -10.77
CA MET A 53 -6.74 -1.08 -10.08
C MET A 53 -5.73 -1.24 -8.93
N LEU A 54 -5.87 -2.32 -8.16
CA LEU A 54 -4.95 -2.63 -7.06
C LEU A 54 -3.53 -2.94 -7.56
N LEU A 55 -3.39 -3.69 -8.66
CA LEU A 55 -2.10 -3.96 -9.30
C LEU A 55 -1.45 -2.67 -9.81
N GLY A 56 -2.22 -1.80 -10.47
CA GLY A 56 -1.74 -0.49 -10.93
C GLY A 56 -1.29 0.40 -9.76
N ALA A 57 -2.08 0.47 -8.70
CA ALA A 57 -1.75 1.21 -7.49
C ALA A 57 -0.46 0.68 -6.84
N ASN A 58 -0.30 -0.64 -6.77
CA ASN A 58 0.91 -1.25 -6.21
C ASN A 58 2.16 -1.01 -7.09
N LEU A 59 2.02 -0.97 -8.41
CA LEU A 59 3.13 -0.61 -9.30
C LEU A 59 3.57 0.84 -9.08
N ILE A 60 2.64 1.78 -8.95
CA ILE A 60 2.96 3.17 -8.60
C ILE A 60 3.67 3.24 -7.25
N GLN A 61 3.14 2.53 -6.24
CA GLN A 61 3.77 2.43 -4.92
C GLN A 61 5.19 1.87 -5.00
N LEU A 62 5.42 0.84 -5.80
CA LEU A 62 6.73 0.24 -5.99
C LEU A 62 7.73 1.24 -6.59
N VAL A 63 7.31 1.99 -7.61
CA VAL A 63 8.14 3.06 -8.22
C VAL A 63 8.48 4.13 -7.19
N LEU A 64 7.51 4.59 -6.37
CA LEU A 64 7.74 5.58 -5.32
C LEU A 64 8.77 5.09 -4.30
N VAL A 65 8.67 3.84 -3.85
CA VAL A 65 9.58 3.28 -2.83
C VAL A 65 10.97 3.01 -3.43
N ILE A 66 11.08 2.57 -4.67
CA ILE A 66 12.37 2.44 -5.38
C ILE A 66 13.03 3.82 -5.51
N SER A 67 12.26 4.84 -5.93
CA SER A 67 12.76 6.21 -6.00
C SER A 67 13.22 6.72 -4.63
N LEU A 68 12.47 6.42 -3.58
CA LEU A 68 12.84 6.76 -2.20
C LEU A 68 14.15 6.07 -1.79
N ALA A 69 14.33 4.80 -2.10
CA ALA A 69 15.57 4.05 -1.81
C ALA A 69 16.76 4.62 -2.59
N ALA A 70 16.58 4.94 -3.88
CA ALA A 70 17.63 5.49 -4.74
C ALA A 70 18.08 6.90 -4.31
N THR A 71 17.20 7.68 -3.67
CA THR A 71 17.50 9.06 -3.23
C THR A 71 18.03 9.16 -1.80
N ALA A 72 18.24 8.02 -1.11
CA ALA A 72 18.60 7.98 0.32
C ALA A 72 19.91 8.73 0.66
N GLU A 73 20.89 8.80 -0.24
CA GLU A 73 22.21 9.40 0.03
C GLU A 73 22.36 10.87 -0.40
N SER A 74 21.71 11.32 -1.46
CA SER A 74 22.03 12.60 -2.08
C SER A 74 20.91 13.63 -2.23
N SER A 75 19.67 13.32 -1.80
CA SER A 75 18.52 14.15 -2.13
C SER A 75 18.22 15.24 -1.10
N SER A 76 17.71 16.37 -1.59
CA SER A 76 17.18 17.42 -0.75
C SER A 76 16.03 16.91 0.14
N MET A 77 15.87 17.49 1.32
CA MET A 77 14.79 17.17 2.27
C MET A 77 13.41 17.28 1.61
N VAL A 78 13.24 18.21 0.68
CA VAL A 78 11.97 18.41 -0.07
C VAL A 78 11.62 17.19 -0.92
N VAL A 79 12.56 16.65 -1.70
CA VAL A 79 12.33 15.47 -2.54
C VAL A 79 11.95 14.27 -1.68
N ARG A 80 12.63 14.06 -0.57
CA ARG A 80 12.36 12.99 0.38
C ARG A 80 10.98 13.14 1.02
N THR A 81 10.58 14.35 1.38
CA THR A 81 9.25 14.70 1.89
C THR A 81 8.16 14.33 0.88
N LEU A 82 8.33 14.73 -0.38
CA LEU A 82 7.35 14.44 -1.44
C LEU A 82 7.22 12.94 -1.74
N LEU A 83 8.34 12.23 -1.89
CA LEU A 83 8.33 10.80 -2.17
C LEU A 83 7.73 9.99 -1.01
N TYR A 84 8.09 10.33 0.23
CA TYR A 84 7.57 9.64 1.40
C TYR A 84 6.08 9.93 1.63
N GLY A 85 5.68 11.20 1.49
CA GLY A 85 4.28 11.62 1.60
C GLY A 85 3.40 10.98 0.53
N ALA A 86 3.85 10.96 -0.73
CA ALA A 86 3.18 10.26 -1.82
C ALA A 86 3.06 8.74 -1.54
N SER A 87 4.11 8.12 -0.99
CA SER A 87 4.09 6.71 -0.62
C SER A 87 3.09 6.42 0.49
N ILE A 88 2.99 7.25 1.54
CA ILE A 88 1.97 7.11 2.59
C ILE A 88 0.57 7.24 2.00
N THR A 89 0.33 8.28 1.20
CA THR A 89 -0.97 8.51 0.54
C THR A 89 -1.37 7.29 -0.29
N MET A 90 -0.47 6.75 -1.10
CA MET A 90 -0.73 5.60 -1.94
C MET A 90 -1.03 4.34 -1.14
N LEU A 91 -0.29 4.07 -0.07
CA LEU A 91 -0.57 2.96 0.85
C LEU A 91 -1.97 3.06 1.46
N MET A 92 -2.39 4.25 1.88
CA MET A 92 -3.72 4.47 2.44
C MET A 92 -4.82 4.27 1.39
N LEU A 93 -4.58 4.68 0.14
CA LEU A 93 -5.51 4.49 -0.97
C LEU A 93 -5.68 3.01 -1.37
N MET A 94 -4.68 2.17 -1.15
CA MET A 94 -4.75 0.74 -1.46
C MET A 94 -5.64 -0.05 -0.48
N ILE A 95 -5.80 0.40 0.77
CA ILE A 95 -6.55 -0.32 1.81
C ILE A 95 -8.00 -0.62 1.39
N PRO A 96 -8.81 0.35 0.93
CA PRO A 96 -10.17 0.07 0.49
C PRO A 96 -10.23 -0.88 -0.71
N PHE A 97 -9.28 -0.83 -1.64
CA PHE A 97 -9.23 -1.77 -2.76
C PHE A 97 -8.96 -3.20 -2.32
N VAL A 98 -8.08 -3.41 -1.35
CA VAL A 98 -7.84 -4.75 -0.77
C VAL A 98 -9.10 -5.27 -0.09
N ASN A 99 -9.80 -4.42 0.68
CA ASN A 99 -11.06 -4.80 1.32
C ASN A 99 -12.13 -5.12 0.28
N SER A 100 -12.26 -4.31 -0.78
CA SER A 100 -13.20 -4.54 -1.87
C SER A 100 -12.92 -5.83 -2.63
N LEU A 101 -11.65 -6.15 -2.87
CA LEU A 101 -11.24 -7.41 -3.50
C LEU A 101 -11.70 -8.62 -2.67
N GLY A 102 -11.49 -8.59 -1.33
CA GLY A 102 -11.95 -9.65 -0.44
C GLY A 102 -13.48 -9.79 -0.41
N MET A 103 -14.20 -8.69 -0.33
CA MET A 103 -15.67 -8.71 -0.30
C MET A 103 -16.26 -9.18 -1.63
N GLU A 104 -15.66 -8.80 -2.76
CA GLU A 104 -16.12 -9.24 -4.08
C GLU A 104 -15.89 -10.74 -4.27
N THR A 105 -14.79 -11.27 -3.77
CA THR A 105 -14.50 -12.73 -3.79
C THR A 105 -15.56 -13.52 -3.03
N ILE A 106 -15.97 -13.03 -1.86
CA ILE A 106 -17.07 -13.63 -1.08
C ILE A 106 -18.40 -13.59 -1.86
N ARG A 107 -18.71 -12.45 -2.51
CA ARG A 107 -19.91 -12.31 -3.34
C ARG A 107 -19.93 -13.28 -4.54
N GLN A 108 -18.76 -13.67 -5.03
CA GLN A 108 -18.61 -14.66 -6.10
C GLN A 108 -18.82 -16.10 -5.64
N GLY A 109 -19.12 -16.31 -4.34
CA GLY A 109 -19.41 -17.62 -3.76
C GLY A 109 -18.18 -18.42 -3.36
N GLU A 110 -17.01 -17.77 -3.30
CA GLU A 110 -15.81 -18.44 -2.77
C GLU A 110 -15.88 -18.45 -1.23
N GLU A 111 -15.57 -19.58 -0.63
CA GLU A 111 -15.54 -19.75 0.82
C GLU A 111 -14.30 -19.04 1.41
N LEU A 112 -14.38 -17.72 1.56
CA LEU A 112 -13.36 -16.91 2.19
C LEU A 112 -13.81 -16.51 3.59
N ASP A 113 -13.16 -17.02 4.62
CA ASP A 113 -13.34 -16.49 5.97
C ASP A 113 -12.57 -15.18 6.12
N TYR A 114 -13.29 -14.08 5.91
CA TYR A 114 -12.72 -12.73 5.97
C TYR A 114 -12.11 -12.42 7.35
N GLY A 115 -12.70 -12.96 8.43
CA GLY A 115 -12.22 -12.77 9.79
C GLY A 115 -10.85 -13.43 10.00
N ILE A 116 -10.71 -14.68 9.57
CA ILE A 116 -9.44 -15.42 9.64
C ILE A 116 -8.39 -14.75 8.77
N GLY A 117 -8.73 -14.39 7.52
CA GLY A 117 -7.81 -13.69 6.62
C GLY A 117 -7.28 -12.38 7.21
N ARG A 118 -8.14 -11.60 7.84
CA ARG A 118 -7.75 -10.35 8.51
C ARG A 118 -6.88 -10.60 9.75
N GLY A 119 -7.18 -11.64 10.53
CA GLY A 119 -6.37 -12.07 11.69
C GLY A 119 -4.97 -12.51 11.26
N MET A 120 -4.86 -13.32 10.20
CA MET A 120 -3.57 -13.74 9.63
C MET A 120 -2.75 -12.54 9.12
N GLY A 121 -3.41 -11.53 8.56
CA GLY A 121 -2.76 -10.27 8.19
C GLY A 121 -2.08 -9.57 9.37
N SER A 122 -2.71 -9.57 10.55
CA SER A 122 -2.12 -9.00 11.77
C SER A 122 -0.89 -9.79 12.25
N VAL A 123 -0.95 -11.12 12.19
CA VAL A 123 0.19 -12.00 12.51
C VAL A 123 1.35 -11.76 11.53
N ALA A 124 1.06 -11.73 10.22
CA ALA A 124 2.05 -11.45 9.20
C ALA A 124 2.69 -10.06 9.39
N TYR A 125 1.88 -9.05 9.76
CA TYR A 125 2.40 -7.71 10.09
C TYR A 125 3.33 -7.75 11.30
N ALA A 126 3.00 -8.48 12.36
CA ALA A 126 3.84 -8.61 13.55
C ALA A 126 5.19 -9.25 13.22
N ILE A 127 5.18 -10.35 12.46
CA ILE A 127 6.41 -11.03 12.00
C ILE A 127 7.25 -10.11 11.12
N ALA A 128 6.64 -9.46 10.12
CA ALA A 128 7.34 -8.55 9.22
C ALA A 128 7.94 -7.35 9.96
N SER A 129 7.22 -6.81 10.96
CA SER A 129 7.71 -5.70 11.79
C SER A 129 8.86 -6.14 12.69
N TRP A 130 8.77 -7.31 13.29
CA TRP A 130 9.86 -7.86 14.11
C TRP A 130 11.13 -8.08 13.28
N LEU A 131 11.01 -8.68 12.10
CA LEU A 131 12.15 -8.87 11.18
C LEU A 131 12.75 -7.53 10.75
N LEU A 132 11.91 -6.56 10.36
CA LEU A 132 12.37 -5.23 9.98
C LEU A 132 13.08 -4.53 11.13
N GLY A 133 12.58 -4.66 12.38
CA GLY A 133 13.23 -4.10 13.56
C GLY A 133 14.64 -4.65 13.75
N ARG A 134 14.82 -5.96 13.57
CA ARG A 134 16.16 -6.58 13.65
C ARG A 134 17.08 -6.14 12.51
N LEU A 135 16.56 -6.06 11.29
CA LEU A 135 17.34 -5.61 10.14
C LEU A 135 17.78 -4.14 10.31
N THR A 136 16.87 -3.28 10.76
CA THR A 136 17.16 -1.86 11.01
C THR A 136 18.18 -1.69 12.14
N ALA A 137 18.11 -2.49 13.19
CA ALA A 137 19.08 -2.45 14.27
C ALA A 137 20.50 -2.89 13.84
N SER A 138 20.59 -3.79 12.84
CA SER A 138 21.88 -4.32 12.37
C SER A 138 22.48 -3.53 11.19
N PHE A 139 21.64 -2.97 10.32
CA PHE A 139 22.05 -2.38 9.04
C PHE A 139 21.60 -0.93 8.85
N GLY A 140 20.94 -0.30 9.85
CA GLY A 140 20.47 1.07 9.78
C GLY A 140 19.08 1.22 9.13
N ALA A 141 18.55 2.45 9.13
CA ALA A 141 17.20 2.75 8.65
C ALA A 141 17.05 2.64 7.12
N ASP A 142 18.13 2.62 6.35
CA ASP A 142 18.09 2.43 4.90
C ASP A 142 17.55 1.06 4.48
N MET A 143 17.49 0.10 5.43
CA MET A 143 16.79 -1.16 5.23
C MET A 143 15.26 -1.01 5.09
N ILE A 144 14.67 0.09 5.59
CA ILE A 144 13.22 0.28 5.60
C ILE A 144 12.64 0.39 4.18
N PRO A 145 13.14 1.25 3.27
CA PRO A 145 12.67 1.26 1.89
C PRO A 145 12.99 -0.05 1.15
N ILE A 146 14.14 -0.68 1.38
CA ILE A 146 14.49 -1.97 0.76
C ILE A 146 13.49 -3.06 1.17
N TRP A 147 13.17 -3.15 2.46
CA TRP A 147 12.16 -4.08 2.97
C TRP A 147 10.76 -3.78 2.40
N ALA A 148 10.42 -2.49 2.25
CA ALA A 148 9.17 -2.09 1.63
C ALA A 148 9.10 -2.52 0.16
N ILE A 149 10.20 -2.43 -0.61
CA ILE A 149 10.27 -2.96 -1.98
C ILE A 149 9.98 -4.47 -1.99
N ALA A 150 10.65 -5.24 -1.14
CA ALA A 150 10.45 -6.69 -1.05
C ALA A 150 8.99 -7.05 -0.74
N LEU A 151 8.36 -6.36 0.21
CA LEU A 151 6.96 -6.58 0.56
C LEU A 151 5.99 -6.14 -0.57
N ASN A 152 6.28 -5.08 -1.31
CA ASN A 152 5.48 -4.66 -2.47
C ASN A 152 5.56 -5.69 -3.61
N ILE A 153 6.75 -6.26 -3.86
CA ILE A 153 6.92 -7.32 -4.85
C ILE A 153 6.15 -8.58 -4.43
N LEU A 154 6.27 -8.98 -3.16
CA LEU A 154 5.51 -10.12 -2.62
C LEU A 154 4.00 -9.89 -2.75
N PHE A 155 3.53 -8.69 -2.41
CA PHE A 155 2.13 -8.32 -2.55
C PHE A 155 1.67 -8.38 -4.02
N LEU A 156 2.48 -7.89 -4.96
CA LEU A 156 2.20 -7.96 -6.39
C LEU A 156 2.01 -9.42 -6.85
N ILE A 157 2.92 -10.30 -6.43
CA ILE A 157 2.86 -11.73 -6.74
C ILE A 157 1.59 -12.35 -6.16
N CYS A 158 1.26 -12.06 -4.90
CA CYS A 158 0.05 -12.56 -4.24
C CYS A 158 -1.22 -12.10 -4.96
N VAL A 159 -1.35 -10.83 -5.31
CA VAL A 159 -2.52 -10.29 -6.01
C VAL A 159 -2.60 -10.85 -7.43
N PHE A 160 -1.46 -11.05 -8.10
CA PHE A 160 -1.41 -11.64 -9.44
C PHE A 160 -1.88 -13.10 -9.47
N HIS A 161 -1.56 -13.89 -8.45
CA HIS A 161 -1.98 -15.29 -8.35
C HIS A 161 -3.33 -15.48 -7.65
N PHE A 162 -3.90 -14.40 -7.10
CA PHE A 162 -5.15 -14.49 -6.38
C PHE A 162 -6.30 -14.91 -7.32
N PRO A 163 -7.06 -16.00 -6.99
CA PRO A 163 -8.15 -16.50 -7.82
C PRO A 163 -9.32 -15.52 -7.79
N PHE A 164 -9.41 -14.69 -8.81
CA PHE A 164 -10.44 -13.66 -8.95
C PHE A 164 -11.18 -13.85 -10.27
N LYS A 165 -12.47 -14.13 -10.21
CA LYS A 165 -13.34 -14.18 -11.39
C LYS A 165 -13.71 -12.75 -11.77
N LYS A 166 -13.78 -12.45 -13.07
CA LYS A 166 -14.15 -11.12 -13.60
C LYS A 166 -15.46 -10.63 -12.95
N ASP A 167 -15.49 -9.35 -12.55
CA ASP A 167 -16.66 -8.75 -11.88
C ASP A 167 -17.98 -9.12 -12.57
N ARG A 168 -18.91 -9.74 -11.84
CA ARG A 168 -20.18 -10.23 -12.38
C ARG A 168 -21.01 -9.11 -12.98
N LYS A 169 -21.02 -7.92 -12.35
CA LYS A 169 -21.69 -6.70 -12.87
C LYS A 169 -21.14 -6.26 -14.22
N LYS A 170 -19.82 -6.39 -14.44
CA LYS A 170 -19.19 -6.04 -15.73
C LYS A 170 -19.42 -7.10 -16.80
N ALA A 171 -19.50 -8.37 -16.38
CA ALA A 171 -19.81 -9.46 -17.29
C ALA A 171 -21.30 -9.46 -17.74
N GLU A 172 -22.18 -8.88 -16.95
CA GLU A 172 -23.60 -8.69 -17.29
C GLU A 172 -23.78 -7.46 -18.20
N ALA A 173 -23.08 -6.35 -17.94
CA ALA A 173 -23.11 -5.15 -18.79
C ALA A 173 -22.42 -5.33 -20.18
N GLU A 174 -21.52 -6.30 -20.34
CA GLU A 174 -20.94 -6.67 -21.64
C GLU A 174 -21.88 -7.56 -22.49
N LYS A 175 -23.00 -8.04 -21.93
CA LYS A 175 -23.98 -8.92 -22.62
C LYS A 175 -25.25 -8.21 -23.04
N GLU A 176 -25.46 -6.95 -22.60
CA GLU A 176 -26.52 -6.06 -23.05
C GLU A 176 -26.03 -5.09 -24.15
#